data_a0c0dc692adc2e93266709e533401577
#
_entry.id   a0c0dc692adc2e93266709e533401577
#
_cell.length_a   1.000
_cell.length_b   1.000
_cell.length_c   1.000
_cell.angle_alpha   90.00
_cell.angle_beta   90.00
_cell.angle_gamma   90.00
#
_symmetry.space_group_name_H-M   'P 1'
#
loop_
_entity.id
_entity.type
_entity.pdbx_description
1 polymer ?
#
loop_
_entity_poly.entity_id
_entity_poly.type
_entity_poly.pdbx_seq_one_letter_code
_entity_poly.pdbx_strand_id
1 'polypeptide(L)'
;MSPSASPSGPENPISRLSTTAVVLLMTLGTLGQLALNIVLPSLPAIGAELQTAPGAERLVLSVFLIGFAGGQLLVGPLSDRFGRRVILLPGLALYALLGGAAAMTASLEWLLAARLIQGLGAAAGFVIARAVARDVFEGPALIRIFGLLTLTMGIVPGAAPVLGGLIQDSVGWEVNMLVTAAAGTLIFALCFFILPETGTRSDVEFAPSGVVISYISILKDPTFMRFSGTNALALGSLYAFHAGGPELMIAQQ
;
A
#
# COMPACT_ATOMS: atom_id res chain seq x y z
N MET A 1 -24.43 0.16 53.05
CA MET A 1 -23.33 0.72 52.24
C MET A 1 -23.51 0.20 50.83
N SER A 2 -24.14 1.01 49.94
CA SER A 2 -24.33 0.66 48.56
C SER A 2 -23.06 0.96 47.79
N PRO A 3 -22.62 0.11 46.86
CA PRO A 3 -21.44 0.40 46.02
C PRO A 3 -21.84 1.49 45.01
N SER A 4 -21.13 2.61 45.07
CA SER A 4 -21.23 3.71 44.13
C SER A 4 -20.88 3.22 42.71
N ALA A 5 -21.85 3.28 41.80
CA ALA A 5 -21.63 3.13 40.39
C ALA A 5 -20.64 4.22 39.93
N SER A 6 -19.46 3.81 39.44
CA SER A 6 -18.55 4.71 38.75
C SER A 6 -19.22 5.25 37.49
N PRO A 7 -19.17 6.56 37.20
CA PRO A 7 -19.70 7.10 35.97
C PRO A 7 -18.91 6.52 34.80
N SER A 8 -19.61 5.85 33.91
CA SER A 8 -19.10 5.48 32.59
C SER A 8 -18.62 6.76 31.89
N GLY A 9 -17.32 6.96 31.79
CA GLY A 9 -16.75 8.02 30.95
C GLY A 9 -17.33 7.93 29.53
N PRO A 10 -17.26 9.01 28.73
CA PRO A 10 -17.82 9.00 27.39
C PRO A 10 -17.22 7.83 26.62
N GLU A 11 -18.07 6.88 26.23
CA GLU A 11 -17.66 5.75 25.40
C GLU A 11 -16.98 6.32 24.15
N ASN A 12 -15.70 6.05 24.01
CA ASN A 12 -14.94 6.45 22.84
C ASN A 12 -15.64 5.87 21.60
N PRO A 13 -16.18 6.67 20.67
CA PRO A 13 -16.91 6.16 19.50
C PRO A 13 -16.08 5.19 18.67
N ILE A 14 -14.79 5.15 18.91
CA ILE A 14 -13.80 4.31 18.25
C ILE A 14 -13.73 2.89 18.86
N SER A 15 -14.18 2.68 20.12
CA SER A 15 -14.23 1.33 20.74
C SER A 15 -15.22 0.38 20.06
N ARG A 16 -16.07 0.89 19.19
CA ARG A 16 -16.98 0.16 18.31
C ARG A 16 -16.44 0.00 16.88
N LEU A 17 -15.15 0.02 16.65
CA LEU A 17 -14.63 -0.35 15.36
C LEU A 17 -15.00 -1.82 15.10
N SER A 18 -16.16 -1.93 14.47
CA SER A 18 -16.80 -3.17 14.03
C SER A 18 -15.80 -3.96 13.16
N THR A 19 -16.07 -5.21 12.96
CA THR A 19 -15.39 -6.08 11.96
C THR A 19 -15.15 -5.36 10.64
N THR A 20 -16.06 -4.46 10.24
CA THR A 20 -15.97 -3.62 9.04
C THR A 20 -14.73 -2.73 9.03
N ALA A 21 -14.38 -2.07 10.14
CA ALA A 21 -13.20 -1.22 10.18
C ALA A 21 -11.90 -2.02 10.13
N VAL A 22 -11.87 -3.19 10.77
CA VAL A 22 -10.71 -4.09 10.68
C VAL A 22 -10.50 -4.55 9.24
N VAL A 23 -11.57 -5.00 8.56
CA VAL A 23 -11.53 -5.40 7.15
C VAL A 23 -11.10 -4.23 6.28
N LEU A 24 -11.60 -3.03 6.52
CA LEU A 24 -11.22 -1.82 5.79
C LEU A 24 -9.71 -1.52 5.94
N LEU A 25 -9.16 -1.61 7.14
CA LEU A 25 -7.72 -1.42 7.36
C LEU A 25 -6.88 -2.50 6.66
N MET A 26 -7.33 -3.76 6.70
CA MET A 26 -6.67 -4.87 6.00
C MET A 26 -6.64 -4.64 4.48
N THR A 27 -7.79 -4.32 3.88
CA THR A 27 -7.88 -4.07 2.44
C THR A 27 -7.11 -2.81 2.02
N LEU A 28 -7.16 -1.76 2.84
CA LEU A 28 -6.39 -0.53 2.62
C LEU A 28 -4.87 -0.80 2.57
N GLY A 29 -4.38 -1.62 3.50
CA GLY A 29 -2.96 -1.99 3.57
C GLY A 29 -2.48 -2.88 2.41
N THR A 30 -3.38 -3.50 1.65
CA THR A 30 -3.03 -4.45 0.58
C THR A 30 -3.09 -3.89 -0.83
N LEU A 31 -3.64 -2.68 -1.03
CA LEU A 31 -3.78 -2.08 -2.37
C LEU A 31 -2.47 -2.04 -3.16
N GLY A 32 -1.36 -1.67 -2.51
CA GLY A 32 -0.05 -1.64 -3.13
C GLY A 32 0.43 -3.02 -3.58
N GLN A 33 0.20 -4.04 -2.74
CA GLN A 33 0.56 -5.42 -3.06
C GLN A 33 -0.30 -5.98 -4.20
N LEU A 34 -1.59 -5.67 -4.21
CA LEU A 34 -2.48 -6.05 -5.31
C LEU A 34 -2.00 -5.45 -6.63
N ALA A 35 -1.78 -4.13 -6.67
CA ALA A 35 -1.35 -3.44 -7.89
C ALA A 35 0.02 -3.91 -8.42
N LEU A 36 0.91 -4.34 -7.53
CA LEU A 36 2.22 -4.86 -7.91
C LEU A 36 2.12 -6.27 -8.48
N ASN A 37 1.39 -7.15 -7.80
CA ASN A 37 1.44 -8.58 -8.08
C ASN A 37 0.45 -9.01 -9.18
N ILE A 38 -0.70 -8.35 -9.33
CA ILE A 38 -1.70 -8.70 -10.36
C ILE A 38 -1.18 -8.44 -11.79
N VAL A 39 -0.26 -7.50 -11.94
CA VAL A 39 0.32 -7.10 -13.23
C VAL A 39 1.49 -7.98 -13.64
N LEU A 40 2.09 -8.73 -12.70
CA LEU A 40 3.31 -9.52 -12.93
C LEU A 40 3.20 -10.47 -14.13
N PRO A 41 2.13 -11.30 -14.28
CA PRO A 41 1.99 -12.19 -15.43
C PRO A 41 1.72 -11.46 -16.75
N SER A 42 1.32 -10.19 -16.72
CA SER A 42 1.02 -9.39 -17.90
C SER A 42 2.25 -8.70 -18.51
N LEU A 43 3.40 -8.71 -17.86
CA LEU A 43 4.59 -8.00 -18.32
C LEU A 43 5.00 -8.37 -19.76
N PRO A 44 5.04 -9.66 -20.15
CA PRO A 44 5.39 -10.03 -21.53
C PRO A 44 4.41 -9.45 -22.56
N ALA A 45 3.11 -9.46 -22.25
CA ALA A 45 2.07 -8.92 -23.14
C ALA A 45 2.19 -7.40 -23.27
N ILE A 46 2.43 -6.67 -22.17
CA ILE A 46 2.71 -5.23 -22.16
C ILE A 46 3.93 -4.92 -23.05
N GLY A 47 5.01 -5.71 -22.91
CA GLY A 47 6.22 -5.54 -23.73
C GLY A 47 5.96 -5.73 -25.22
N ALA A 48 5.20 -6.76 -25.59
CA ALA A 48 4.86 -7.05 -26.97
C ALA A 48 3.93 -6.00 -27.59
N GLU A 49 2.89 -5.59 -26.87
CA GLU A 49 1.88 -4.65 -27.38
C GLU A 49 2.41 -3.22 -27.49
N LEU A 50 3.15 -2.75 -26.46
CA LEU A 50 3.78 -1.43 -26.49
C LEU A 50 5.11 -1.40 -27.26
N GLN A 51 5.50 -2.52 -27.90
CA GLN A 51 6.72 -2.66 -28.70
C GLN A 51 7.98 -2.16 -27.96
N THR A 52 8.13 -2.56 -26.72
CA THR A 52 9.22 -2.10 -25.86
C THR A 52 10.53 -2.81 -26.18
N ALA A 53 11.66 -2.19 -25.83
CA ALA A 53 12.93 -2.91 -25.82
C ALA A 53 12.87 -4.10 -24.83
N PRO A 54 13.54 -5.23 -25.14
CA PRO A 54 13.52 -6.41 -24.27
C PRO A 54 13.89 -6.08 -22.82
N GLY A 55 13.06 -6.45 -21.87
CA GLY A 55 13.26 -6.18 -20.45
C GLY A 55 12.75 -4.81 -19.96
N ALA A 56 12.39 -3.88 -20.84
CA ALA A 56 11.90 -2.56 -20.45
C ALA A 56 10.49 -2.62 -19.79
N GLU A 57 9.70 -3.65 -20.09
CA GLU A 57 8.41 -3.92 -19.45
C GLU A 57 8.52 -4.12 -17.94
N ARG A 58 9.68 -4.57 -17.43
CA ARG A 58 9.95 -4.73 -16.00
C ARG A 58 9.99 -3.41 -15.24
N LEU A 59 10.25 -2.30 -15.95
CA LEU A 59 10.21 -0.95 -15.37
C LEU A 59 8.83 -0.62 -14.82
N VAL A 60 7.76 -1.21 -15.35
CA VAL A 60 6.37 -1.04 -14.85
C VAL A 60 6.26 -1.38 -13.36
N LEU A 61 6.96 -2.43 -12.91
CA LEU A 61 7.01 -2.81 -11.49
C LEU A 61 7.99 -1.94 -10.70
N SER A 62 9.19 -1.71 -11.26
CA SER A 62 10.25 -0.97 -10.58
C SER A 62 9.84 0.48 -10.28
N VAL A 63 9.22 1.15 -11.25
CA VAL A 63 8.77 2.54 -11.09
C VAL A 63 7.61 2.65 -10.09
N PHE A 64 6.69 1.68 -10.10
CA PHE A 64 5.65 1.60 -9.07
C PHE A 64 6.26 1.46 -7.67
N LEU A 65 7.26 0.57 -7.50
CA LEU A 65 7.94 0.38 -6.22
C LEU A 65 8.68 1.65 -5.76
N ILE A 66 9.30 2.40 -6.68
CA ILE A 66 9.94 3.69 -6.37
C ILE A 66 8.88 4.68 -5.85
N GLY A 67 7.75 4.80 -6.54
CA GLY A 67 6.63 5.64 -6.10
C GLY A 67 6.09 5.20 -4.73
N PHE A 68 5.91 3.90 -4.55
CA PHE A 68 5.41 3.32 -3.30
C PHE A 68 6.37 3.54 -2.12
N ALA A 69 7.67 3.34 -2.32
CA ALA A 69 8.69 3.57 -1.30
C ALA A 69 8.83 5.07 -0.97
N GLY A 70 8.90 5.93 -1.99
CA GLY A 70 8.95 7.37 -1.80
C GLY A 70 7.73 7.92 -1.09
N GLY A 71 6.55 7.43 -1.47
CA GLY A 71 5.29 7.78 -0.82
C GLY A 71 5.25 7.42 0.66
N GLN A 72 5.81 6.27 1.07
CA GLN A 72 5.86 5.90 2.48
C GLN A 72 6.65 6.89 3.33
N LEU A 73 7.72 7.47 2.79
CA LEU A 73 8.50 8.48 3.49
C LEU A 73 7.73 9.80 3.64
N LEU A 74 6.89 10.15 2.69
CA LEU A 74 6.14 11.41 2.69
C LEU A 74 4.84 11.32 3.50
N VAL A 75 4.10 10.24 3.31
CA VAL A 75 2.74 10.08 3.87
C VAL A 75 2.75 10.09 5.40
N GLY A 76 3.75 9.48 6.05
CA GLY A 76 3.85 9.45 7.51
C GLY A 76 3.77 10.86 8.10
N PRO A 77 4.81 11.71 7.91
CA PRO A 77 4.85 13.06 8.45
C PRO A 77 3.69 13.95 7.99
N LEU A 78 3.26 13.82 6.72
CA LEU A 78 2.13 14.60 6.22
C LEU A 78 0.82 14.23 6.91
N SER A 79 0.56 12.93 7.12
CA SER A 79 -0.65 12.48 7.79
C SER A 79 -0.67 12.78 9.29
N ASP A 80 0.49 12.82 9.94
CA ASP A 80 0.63 13.26 11.33
C ASP A 80 0.32 14.77 11.48
N ARG A 81 0.67 15.56 10.47
CA ARG A 81 0.48 17.01 10.47
C ARG A 81 -0.94 17.42 10.08
N PHE A 82 -1.41 16.90 8.95
CA PHE A 82 -2.65 17.39 8.32
C PHE A 82 -3.88 16.54 8.68
N GLY A 83 -3.67 15.38 9.27
CA GLY A 83 -4.71 14.41 9.58
C GLY A 83 -4.66 13.19 8.66
N ARG A 84 -5.08 12.03 9.19
CA ARG A 84 -5.04 10.75 8.48
C ARG A 84 -5.91 10.76 7.24
N ARG A 85 -7.17 11.16 7.40
CA ARG A 85 -8.16 11.17 6.34
C ARG A 85 -7.84 12.17 5.24
N VAL A 86 -7.31 13.34 5.59
CA VAL A 86 -6.96 14.42 4.65
C VAL A 86 -5.88 13.97 3.67
N ILE A 87 -4.95 13.12 4.09
CA ILE A 87 -3.89 12.59 3.22
C ILE A 87 -4.32 11.29 2.53
N LEU A 88 -5.12 10.46 3.20
CA LEU A 88 -5.57 9.19 2.67
C LEU A 88 -6.44 9.33 1.42
N LEU A 89 -7.46 10.18 1.48
CA LEU A 89 -8.45 10.29 0.40
C LEU A 89 -7.83 10.78 -0.92
N PRO A 90 -7.02 11.85 -0.97
CA PRO A 90 -6.30 12.20 -2.19
C PRO A 90 -5.37 11.09 -2.68
N GLY A 91 -4.67 10.38 -1.78
CA GLY A 91 -3.82 9.25 -2.14
C GLY A 91 -4.60 8.13 -2.82
N LEU A 92 -5.75 7.75 -2.27
CA LEU A 92 -6.62 6.73 -2.88
C LEU A 92 -7.23 7.19 -4.21
N ALA A 93 -7.60 8.47 -4.31
CA ALA A 93 -8.07 9.05 -5.57
C ALA A 93 -6.98 8.98 -6.66
N LEU A 94 -5.75 9.38 -6.34
CA LEU A 94 -4.61 9.23 -7.24
C LEU A 94 -4.38 7.77 -7.63
N TYR A 95 -4.41 6.84 -6.68
CA TYR A 95 -4.26 5.42 -6.95
C TYR A 95 -5.31 4.90 -7.94
N ALA A 96 -6.58 5.25 -7.73
CA ALA A 96 -7.68 4.80 -8.57
C ALA A 96 -7.61 5.44 -9.98
N LEU A 97 -7.45 6.76 -10.05
CA LEU A 97 -7.39 7.51 -11.31
C LEU A 97 -6.22 7.06 -12.19
N LEU A 98 -5.04 6.91 -11.59
CA LEU A 98 -3.84 6.52 -12.35
C LEU A 98 -3.84 5.02 -12.70
N GLY A 99 -4.51 4.17 -11.91
CA GLY A 99 -4.80 2.79 -12.30
C GLY A 99 -5.68 2.73 -13.56
N GLY A 100 -6.74 3.54 -13.61
CA GLY A 100 -7.60 3.67 -14.78
C GLY A 100 -6.87 4.27 -15.99
N ALA A 101 -6.08 5.33 -15.79
CA ALA A 101 -5.29 5.96 -16.86
C ALA A 101 -4.25 4.99 -17.43
N ALA A 102 -3.62 4.16 -16.59
CA ALA A 102 -2.68 3.13 -17.01
C ALA A 102 -3.30 2.10 -17.98
N ALA A 103 -4.59 1.76 -17.78
CA ALA A 103 -5.32 0.86 -18.66
C ALA A 103 -5.62 1.44 -20.05
N MET A 104 -5.57 2.75 -20.20
CA MET A 104 -5.93 3.44 -21.44
C MET A 104 -4.72 3.93 -22.24
N THR A 105 -3.52 3.58 -21.81
CA THR A 105 -2.31 4.09 -22.46
C THR A 105 -1.81 3.17 -23.56
N ALA A 106 -1.29 3.78 -24.64
CA ALA A 106 -0.60 3.10 -25.73
C ALA A 106 0.92 3.39 -25.73
N SER A 107 1.45 3.97 -24.65
CA SER A 107 2.87 4.35 -24.54
C SER A 107 3.46 3.88 -23.23
N LEU A 108 4.68 3.28 -23.28
CA LEU A 108 5.39 2.83 -22.10
C LEU A 108 5.68 4.01 -21.15
N GLU A 109 6.07 5.16 -21.66
CA GLU A 109 6.44 6.34 -20.85
C GLU A 109 5.24 6.81 -20.01
N TRP A 110 4.06 6.88 -20.62
CA TRP A 110 2.83 7.23 -19.91
C TRP A 110 2.41 6.17 -18.91
N LEU A 111 2.58 4.88 -19.26
CA LEU A 111 2.35 3.78 -18.32
C LEU A 111 3.27 3.90 -17.11
N LEU A 112 4.57 4.16 -17.32
CA LEU A 112 5.54 4.33 -16.24
C LEU A 112 5.21 5.54 -15.35
N ALA A 113 4.84 6.68 -15.95
CA ALA A 113 4.42 7.87 -15.21
C ALA A 113 3.17 7.60 -14.35
N ALA A 114 2.16 6.95 -14.92
CA ALA A 114 0.95 6.55 -14.21
C ALA A 114 1.28 5.59 -13.05
N ARG A 115 2.14 4.60 -13.27
CA ARG A 115 2.57 3.63 -12.25
C ARG A 115 3.34 4.27 -11.10
N LEU A 116 4.21 5.26 -11.39
CA LEU A 116 4.93 6.02 -10.36
C LEU A 116 3.95 6.71 -9.41
N ILE A 117 3.01 7.46 -9.97
CA ILE A 117 2.03 8.23 -9.19
C ILE A 117 1.04 7.28 -8.49
N GLN A 118 0.63 6.20 -9.15
CA GLN A 118 -0.21 5.16 -8.54
C GLN A 118 0.49 4.55 -7.31
N GLY A 119 1.81 4.30 -7.40
CA GLY A 119 2.62 3.84 -6.26
C GLY A 119 2.61 4.82 -5.08
N LEU A 120 2.80 6.13 -5.36
CA LEU A 120 2.66 7.18 -4.34
C LEU A 120 1.29 7.13 -3.65
N GLY A 121 0.21 6.97 -4.43
CA GLY A 121 -1.15 6.83 -3.91
C GLY A 121 -1.35 5.58 -3.06
N ALA A 122 -0.80 4.44 -3.49
CA ALA A 122 -0.85 3.18 -2.75
C ALA A 122 -0.17 3.27 -1.37
N ALA A 123 0.91 4.04 -1.28
CA ALA A 123 1.63 4.28 -0.03
C ALA A 123 0.75 4.93 1.04
N ALA A 124 -0.19 5.81 0.65
CA ALA A 124 -1.13 6.41 1.58
C ALA A 124 -1.98 5.35 2.29
N GLY A 125 -2.53 4.40 1.55
CA GLY A 125 -3.28 3.28 2.13
C GLY A 125 -2.44 2.44 3.10
N PHE A 126 -1.24 2.08 2.68
CA PHE A 126 -0.34 1.23 3.45
C PHE A 126 0.13 1.85 4.77
N VAL A 127 0.54 3.13 4.75
CA VAL A 127 1.05 3.84 5.92
C VAL A 127 -0.10 4.20 6.86
N ILE A 128 -1.19 4.73 6.32
CA ILE A 128 -2.31 5.23 7.13
C ILE A 128 -3.09 4.08 7.76
N ALA A 129 -3.21 2.91 7.11
CA ALA A 129 -3.80 1.73 7.74
C ALA A 129 -3.11 1.37 9.07
N ARG A 130 -1.78 1.43 9.09
CA ARG A 130 -0.97 1.17 10.30
C ARG A 130 -1.05 2.31 11.31
N ALA A 131 -1.11 3.55 10.84
CA ALA A 131 -1.24 4.71 11.70
C ALA A 131 -2.61 4.69 12.42
N VAL A 132 -3.69 4.50 11.69
CA VAL A 132 -5.05 4.37 12.26
C VAL A 132 -5.13 3.19 13.23
N ALA A 133 -4.51 2.05 12.90
CA ALA A 133 -4.45 0.92 13.82
C ALA A 133 -3.81 1.31 15.16
N ARG A 134 -2.74 2.09 15.16
CA ARG A 134 -2.07 2.58 16.37
C ARG A 134 -2.87 3.66 17.10
N ASP A 135 -3.59 4.49 16.35
CA ASP A 135 -4.39 5.57 16.94
C ASP A 135 -5.64 5.02 17.67
N VAL A 136 -6.08 3.81 17.30
CA VAL A 136 -7.38 3.24 17.71
C VAL A 136 -7.24 2.05 18.66
N PHE A 137 -6.21 1.22 18.49
CA PHE A 137 -6.05 -0.02 19.24
C PHE A 137 -4.83 0.04 20.14
N GLU A 138 -4.93 -0.60 21.31
CA GLU A 138 -3.86 -0.70 22.30
C GLU A 138 -3.66 -2.17 22.75
N GLY A 139 -2.51 -2.45 23.35
CA GLY A 139 -2.19 -3.72 23.96
C GLY A 139 -2.38 -4.94 23.03
N PRO A 140 -3.00 -6.04 23.51
CA PRO A 140 -3.18 -7.26 22.72
C PRO A 140 -4.01 -7.06 21.44
N ALA A 141 -4.97 -6.12 21.44
CA ALA A 141 -5.78 -5.81 20.26
C ALA A 141 -4.93 -5.23 19.13
N LEU A 142 -4.01 -4.32 19.45
CA LEU A 142 -3.08 -3.74 18.48
C LEU A 142 -2.18 -4.82 17.85
N ILE A 143 -1.65 -5.74 18.69
CA ILE A 143 -0.82 -6.86 18.20
C ILE A 143 -1.62 -7.73 17.22
N ARG A 144 -2.89 -8.04 17.53
CA ARG A 144 -3.76 -8.83 16.68
C ARG A 144 -4.01 -8.13 15.33
N ILE A 145 -4.28 -6.82 15.34
CA ILE A 145 -4.52 -6.05 14.11
C ILE A 145 -3.26 -6.01 13.23
N PHE A 146 -2.07 -5.79 13.83
CA PHE A 146 -0.82 -5.85 13.07
C PHE A 146 -0.55 -7.24 12.50
N GLY A 147 -0.88 -8.30 13.24
CA GLY A 147 -0.83 -9.68 12.76
C GLY A 147 -1.73 -9.88 11.52
N LEU A 148 -2.98 -9.39 11.55
CA LEU A 148 -3.91 -9.45 10.42
C LEU A 148 -3.41 -8.64 9.21
N LEU A 149 -2.90 -7.43 9.43
CA LEU A 149 -2.29 -6.61 8.37
C LEU A 149 -1.09 -7.33 7.72
N THR A 150 -0.28 -8.02 8.51
CA THR A 150 0.86 -8.79 8.00
C THR A 150 0.41 -10.04 7.25
N LEU A 151 -0.62 -10.73 7.74
CA LEU A 151 -1.18 -11.91 7.07
C LEU A 151 -1.66 -11.58 5.66
N THR A 152 -2.35 -10.46 5.47
CA THR A 152 -2.80 -10.03 4.14
C THR A 152 -1.65 -9.75 3.19
N MET A 153 -0.52 -9.27 3.70
CA MET A 153 0.71 -9.07 2.91
C MET A 153 1.33 -10.38 2.42
N GLY A 154 1.07 -11.50 3.07
CA GLY A 154 1.51 -12.83 2.61
C GLY A 154 0.54 -13.46 1.61
N ILE A 155 -0.76 -13.28 1.81
CA ILE A 155 -1.81 -13.89 0.97
C ILE A 155 -1.88 -13.24 -0.42
N VAL A 156 -1.87 -11.91 -0.48
CA VAL A 156 -2.06 -11.16 -1.74
C VAL A 156 -1.00 -11.46 -2.78
N PRO A 157 0.32 -11.49 -2.47
CA PRO A 157 1.34 -11.86 -3.45
C PRO A 157 1.19 -13.29 -4.01
N GLY A 158 0.59 -14.21 -3.25
CA GLY A 158 0.31 -15.56 -3.73
C GLY A 158 -0.92 -15.65 -4.64
N ALA A 159 -1.99 -14.93 -4.30
CA ALA A 159 -3.27 -14.99 -5.01
C ALA A 159 -3.34 -14.05 -6.22
N ALA A 160 -2.77 -12.84 -6.11
CA ALA A 160 -2.90 -11.81 -7.14
C ALA A 160 -2.27 -12.20 -8.50
N PRO A 161 -1.10 -12.85 -8.58
CA PRO A 161 -0.57 -13.28 -9.89
C PRO A 161 -1.45 -14.33 -10.58
N VAL A 162 -2.06 -15.24 -9.80
CA VAL A 162 -2.98 -16.24 -10.36
C VAL A 162 -4.20 -15.57 -10.98
N LEU A 163 -4.82 -14.64 -10.26
CA LEU A 163 -5.93 -13.85 -10.78
C LEU A 163 -5.51 -13.01 -11.99
N GLY A 164 -4.34 -12.36 -11.91
CA GLY A 164 -3.79 -11.54 -12.98
C GLY A 164 -3.51 -12.33 -14.25
N GLY A 165 -3.00 -13.58 -14.13
CA GLY A 165 -2.80 -14.47 -15.26
C GLY A 165 -4.11 -14.87 -15.93
N LEU A 166 -5.12 -15.29 -15.14
CA LEU A 166 -6.44 -15.65 -15.68
C LEU A 166 -7.12 -14.47 -16.40
N ILE A 167 -6.98 -13.26 -15.87
CA ILE A 167 -7.50 -12.05 -16.51
C ILE A 167 -6.72 -11.75 -17.79
N GLN A 168 -5.40 -11.82 -17.75
CA GLN A 168 -4.54 -11.59 -18.90
C GLN A 168 -4.88 -12.51 -20.06
N ASP A 169 -5.05 -13.81 -19.80
CA ASP A 169 -5.32 -14.83 -20.80
C ASP A 169 -6.72 -14.69 -21.42
N SER A 170 -7.68 -14.09 -20.70
CA SER A 170 -9.06 -13.97 -21.14
C SER A 170 -9.41 -12.63 -21.77
N VAL A 171 -8.90 -11.51 -21.23
CA VAL A 171 -9.38 -10.15 -21.57
C VAL A 171 -8.27 -9.10 -21.69
N GLY A 172 -7.00 -9.46 -21.49
CA GLY A 172 -5.86 -8.55 -21.66
C GLY A 172 -5.37 -7.91 -20.36
N TRP A 173 -4.20 -7.27 -20.45
CA TRP A 173 -3.50 -6.66 -19.30
C TRP A 173 -4.16 -5.36 -18.80
N GLU A 174 -4.86 -4.67 -19.65
CA GLU A 174 -5.56 -3.42 -19.33
C GLU A 174 -6.60 -3.66 -18.24
N VAL A 175 -7.26 -4.83 -18.28
CA VAL A 175 -8.26 -5.19 -17.28
C VAL A 175 -7.61 -5.41 -15.91
N ASN A 176 -6.37 -5.87 -15.84
CA ASN A 176 -5.62 -5.94 -14.58
C ASN A 176 -5.42 -4.55 -13.97
N MET A 177 -5.15 -3.53 -14.79
CA MET A 177 -5.08 -2.12 -14.34
C MET A 177 -6.46 -1.62 -13.89
N LEU A 178 -7.52 -1.92 -14.63
CA LEU A 178 -8.89 -1.55 -14.26
C LEU A 178 -9.35 -2.21 -12.95
N VAL A 179 -8.96 -3.46 -12.68
CA VAL A 179 -9.23 -4.13 -11.40
C VAL A 179 -8.57 -3.38 -10.25
N THR A 180 -7.33 -2.92 -10.41
CA THR A 180 -6.68 -2.11 -9.37
C THR A 180 -7.36 -0.76 -9.18
N ALA A 181 -7.78 -0.11 -10.27
CA ALA A 181 -8.53 1.14 -10.23
C ALA A 181 -9.88 0.96 -9.53
N ALA A 182 -10.63 -0.09 -9.87
CA ALA A 182 -11.91 -0.41 -9.24
C ALA A 182 -11.77 -0.70 -7.75
N ALA A 183 -10.75 -1.49 -7.35
CA ALA A 183 -10.43 -1.74 -5.96
C ALA A 183 -10.10 -0.44 -5.20
N GLY A 184 -9.29 0.44 -5.81
CA GLY A 184 -8.97 1.75 -5.25
C GLY A 184 -10.20 2.64 -5.08
N THR A 185 -11.06 2.68 -6.10
CA THR A 185 -12.33 3.44 -6.07
C THR A 185 -13.27 2.95 -4.99
N LEU A 186 -13.43 1.63 -4.88
CA LEU A 186 -14.26 1.02 -3.84
C LEU A 186 -13.75 1.38 -2.44
N ILE A 187 -12.44 1.23 -2.22
CA ILE A 187 -11.83 1.53 -0.92
C ILE A 187 -11.84 3.04 -0.64
N PHE A 188 -11.65 3.89 -1.65
CA PHE A 188 -11.85 5.33 -1.52
C PHE A 188 -13.28 5.65 -1.03
N ALA A 189 -14.30 5.08 -1.66
CA ALA A 189 -15.69 5.29 -1.26
C ALA A 189 -15.95 4.80 0.18
N LEU A 190 -15.48 3.60 0.52
CA LEU A 190 -15.61 3.07 1.88
C LEU A 190 -14.91 3.96 2.92
N CYS A 191 -13.69 4.40 2.65
CA CYS A 191 -12.98 5.34 3.53
C CYS A 191 -13.69 6.69 3.64
N PHE A 192 -14.24 7.18 2.53
CA PHE A 192 -14.95 8.46 2.52
C PHE A 192 -16.19 8.44 3.44
N PHE A 193 -16.96 7.35 3.45
CA PHE A 193 -18.18 7.26 4.24
C PHE A 193 -17.98 6.68 5.64
N ILE A 194 -16.99 5.80 5.84
CA ILE A 194 -16.87 5.02 7.08
C ILE A 194 -15.72 5.50 7.97
N LEU A 195 -14.58 5.94 7.39
CA LEU A 195 -13.40 6.26 8.17
C LEU A 195 -13.47 7.68 8.72
N PRO A 196 -13.61 7.87 10.06
CA PRO A 196 -13.52 9.19 10.67
C PRO A 196 -12.07 9.69 10.66
N GLU A 197 -11.86 10.98 10.96
CA GLU A 197 -10.52 11.47 11.26
C GLU A 197 -10.06 10.90 12.62
N THR A 198 -8.95 10.19 12.63
CA THR A 198 -8.40 9.55 13.85
C THR A 198 -7.14 10.24 14.34
N GLY A 199 -6.48 11.01 13.48
CA GLY A 199 -5.26 11.72 13.84
C GLY A 199 -5.54 12.99 14.63
N THR A 200 -4.81 13.20 15.71
CA THR A 200 -4.72 14.52 16.36
C THR A 200 -3.80 15.39 15.51
N ARG A 201 -4.34 16.47 14.96
CA ARG A 201 -3.51 17.46 14.25
C ARG A 201 -2.43 17.98 15.18
N SER A 202 -1.19 17.87 14.77
CA SER A 202 -0.09 18.45 15.52
C SER A 202 -0.05 19.96 15.28
N ASP A 203 -0.08 20.75 16.37
CA ASP A 203 0.09 22.21 16.32
C ASP A 203 1.55 22.61 16.07
N VAL A 204 2.48 21.64 16.04
CA VAL A 204 3.89 21.89 15.75
C VAL A 204 4.06 22.30 14.30
N GLU A 205 4.75 23.42 14.08
CA GLU A 205 5.04 23.92 12.74
C GLU A 205 5.74 22.86 11.88
N PHE A 206 5.20 22.59 10.69
CA PHE A 206 5.80 21.62 9.77
C PHE A 206 7.12 22.19 9.23
N ALA A 207 8.21 21.73 9.79
CA ALA A 207 9.55 22.06 9.32
C ALA A 207 10.09 20.88 8.49
N PRO A 208 10.21 20.99 7.17
CA PRO A 208 10.79 19.94 6.33
C PRO A 208 12.17 19.49 6.80
N SER A 209 12.97 20.44 7.32
CA SER A 209 14.27 20.16 7.92
C SER A 209 14.18 19.25 9.16
N GLY A 210 13.15 19.40 9.98
CA GLY A 210 12.90 18.54 11.14
C GLY A 210 12.60 17.10 10.74
N VAL A 211 11.84 16.90 9.66
CA VAL A 211 11.56 15.57 9.11
C VAL A 211 12.85 14.91 8.62
N VAL A 212 13.66 15.63 7.86
CA VAL A 212 14.96 15.13 7.37
C VAL A 212 15.89 14.77 8.53
N ILE A 213 15.99 15.63 9.54
CA ILE A 213 16.82 15.37 10.73
C ILE A 213 16.33 14.12 11.47
N SER A 214 15.01 13.92 11.61
CA SER A 214 14.44 12.73 12.22
C SER A 214 14.79 11.46 11.45
N TYR A 215 14.71 11.48 10.11
CA TYR A 215 15.12 10.32 9.30
C TYR A 215 16.63 10.05 9.43
N ILE A 216 17.47 11.08 9.42
CA ILE A 216 18.92 10.90 9.60
C ILE A 216 19.21 10.30 11.00
N SER A 217 18.51 10.73 12.04
CA SER A 217 18.70 10.19 13.38
C SER A 217 18.30 8.70 13.47
N ILE A 218 17.21 8.30 12.83
CA ILE A 218 16.75 6.91 12.74
C ILE A 218 17.75 6.05 11.97
N LEU A 219 18.28 6.56 10.85
CA LEU A 219 19.29 5.85 10.06
C LEU A 219 20.65 5.69 10.78
N LYS A 220 20.91 6.53 11.78
CA LYS A 220 22.12 6.40 12.65
C LYS A 220 21.91 5.43 13.81
N ASP A 221 20.68 5.00 14.12
CA ASP A 221 20.42 4.01 15.16
C ASP A 221 20.81 2.61 14.69
N PRO A 222 21.84 1.99 15.28
CA PRO A 222 22.30 0.66 14.87
C PRO A 222 21.26 -0.44 15.11
N THR A 223 20.39 -0.27 16.09
CA THR A 223 19.33 -1.22 16.39
C THR A 223 18.29 -1.19 15.28
N PHE A 224 17.84 0.00 14.90
CA PHE A 224 16.93 0.19 13.78
C PHE A 224 17.52 -0.39 12.49
N MET A 225 18.77 -0.07 12.18
CA MET A 225 19.44 -0.53 10.95
C MET A 225 19.60 -2.05 10.89
N ARG A 226 19.87 -2.72 11.99
CA ARG A 226 19.94 -4.19 12.05
C ARG A 226 18.60 -4.83 11.74
N PHE A 227 17.52 -4.42 12.42
CA PHE A 227 16.18 -4.97 12.20
C PHE A 227 15.65 -4.64 10.78
N SER A 228 15.82 -3.40 10.32
CA SER A 228 15.40 -2.97 8.99
C SER A 228 16.20 -3.68 7.90
N GLY A 229 17.51 -3.84 8.07
CA GLY A 229 18.37 -4.56 7.14
C GLY A 229 17.99 -6.03 7.03
N THR A 230 17.74 -6.71 8.15
CA THR A 230 17.28 -8.11 8.15
C THR A 230 15.94 -8.25 7.42
N ASN A 231 14.98 -7.35 7.68
CA ASN A 231 13.69 -7.37 7.01
C ASN A 231 13.82 -7.06 5.51
N ALA A 232 14.67 -6.10 5.13
CA ALA A 232 14.94 -5.75 3.74
C ALA A 232 15.57 -6.92 2.97
N LEU A 233 16.51 -7.64 3.57
CA LEU A 233 17.12 -8.83 2.97
C LEU A 233 16.11 -9.97 2.80
N ALA A 234 15.27 -10.22 3.81
CA ALA A 234 14.24 -11.25 3.76
C ALA A 234 13.20 -10.97 2.67
N LEU A 235 12.68 -9.73 2.59
CA LEU A 235 11.74 -9.33 1.54
C LEU A 235 12.41 -9.24 0.18
N GLY A 236 13.63 -8.73 0.10
CA GLY A 236 14.41 -8.64 -1.12
C GLY A 236 14.67 -10.00 -1.76
N SER A 237 15.01 -11.02 -0.96
CA SER A 237 15.17 -12.39 -1.45
C SER A 237 13.87 -12.98 -1.99
N LEU A 238 12.75 -12.71 -1.33
CA LEU A 238 11.43 -13.14 -1.79
C LEU A 238 11.08 -12.51 -3.16
N TYR A 239 11.26 -11.20 -3.30
CA TYR A 239 11.00 -10.52 -4.57
C TYR A 239 11.99 -10.91 -5.67
N ALA A 240 13.27 -11.14 -5.36
CA ALA A 240 14.24 -11.63 -6.31
C ALA A 240 13.85 -13.03 -6.85
N PHE A 241 13.36 -13.91 -5.97
CA PHE A 241 12.85 -15.22 -6.36
C PHE A 241 11.60 -15.09 -7.25
N HIS A 242 10.64 -14.22 -6.91
CA HIS A 242 9.45 -14.00 -7.75
C HIS A 242 9.81 -13.43 -9.14
N ALA A 243 10.81 -12.56 -9.21
CA ALA A 243 11.22 -11.95 -10.48
C ALA A 243 12.03 -12.88 -11.39
N GLY A 244 12.89 -13.74 -10.82
CA GLY A 244 13.81 -14.59 -11.59
C GLY A 244 13.46 -16.08 -11.59
N GLY A 245 12.67 -16.56 -10.63
CA GLY A 245 12.35 -17.97 -10.46
C GLY A 245 11.71 -18.65 -11.67
N PRO A 246 10.70 -18.05 -12.30
CA PRO A 246 10.06 -18.63 -13.48
C PRO A 246 11.02 -18.83 -14.67
N GLU A 247 11.90 -17.86 -14.92
CA GLU A 247 12.89 -17.95 -16.01
C GLU A 247 13.90 -19.08 -15.77
N LEU A 248 14.33 -19.27 -14.52
CA LEU A 248 15.26 -20.37 -14.17
C LEU A 248 14.62 -21.74 -14.31
N MET A 249 13.32 -21.86 -14.01
CA MET A 249 12.60 -23.14 -14.16
C MET A 249 12.34 -23.49 -15.62
N ILE A 250 12.08 -22.50 -16.48
CA ILE A 250 11.85 -22.72 -17.92
C ILE A 250 13.16 -23.02 -18.65
N ALA A 251 14.27 -22.37 -18.26
CA ALA A 251 15.58 -22.58 -18.88
C ALA A 251 16.19 -23.97 -18.60
N GLN A 252 15.63 -24.75 -17.69
CA GLN A 252 16.07 -26.11 -17.34
C GLN A 252 15.25 -27.23 -18.01
N GLN A 253 14.26 -26.89 -18.83
CA GLN A 253 13.49 -27.81 -19.68
C GLN A 253 13.94 -27.73 -21.14
#